data_4bfcff8c595466e3efa9665a6a298d38
#
_entry.id   4bfcff8c595466e3efa9665a6a298d38
#
_cell.length_a   1.000
_cell.length_b   1.000
_cell.length_c   1.000
_cell.angle_alpha   90.00
_cell.angle_beta   90.00
_cell.angle_gamma   90.00
#
_symmetry.space_group_name_H-M   'P 1'
#
loop_
_entity.id
_entity.type
_entity.pdbx_description
1 polymer ?
#
loop_
_entity_poly.entity_id
_entity_poly.type
_entity_poly.pdbx_seq_one_letter_code
_entity_poly.pdbx_strand_id
1 'polypeptide(L)'
;MKEPKQVNYFDYYPKNIPQCEESWGNEELKIISELNNIVNGGVEGNYCFIHKTQINKDSIPIKKRSWKREYLREAVKGCKYGLEIGFNAGHSSAIILSANSDIVLTSIDICEHPYTVPCAKFLRDHYGNRFNFYGASSQKILKGKKPQMPLDFIHVDGGHGLGNFYFDVDWSLKYLPKGGRLLIDDAYLPDYVKYLSYKVEQEEIKQIQPGRPSSGENILFERL
;
A
#
# COMPACT_ATOMS: atom_id res chain seq x y z
N MET A 1 2.12 37.61 5.13
CA MET A 1 2.01 36.14 4.98
C MET A 1 3.31 35.69 4.35
N LYS A 2 4.07 34.81 5.02
CA LYS A 2 5.26 34.19 4.40
C LYS A 2 4.76 33.25 3.32
N GLU A 3 5.31 33.36 2.11
CA GLU A 3 5.06 32.36 1.06
C GLU A 3 5.37 30.97 1.63
N PRO A 4 4.48 29.97 1.42
CA PRO A 4 4.75 28.62 1.90
C PRO A 4 6.05 28.16 1.26
N LYS A 5 7.00 27.66 2.07
CA LYS A 5 8.20 27.02 1.57
C LYS A 5 7.74 25.86 0.72
N GLN A 6 7.96 25.95 -0.58
CA GLN A 6 7.70 24.87 -1.52
C GLN A 6 8.64 23.73 -1.12
N VAL A 7 8.10 22.76 -0.35
CA VAL A 7 8.83 21.53 -0.04
C VAL A 7 8.85 20.74 -1.33
N ASN A 8 9.98 20.74 -1.99
CA ASN A 8 10.16 20.07 -3.26
C ASN A 8 10.39 18.57 -2.98
N TYR A 9 9.31 17.78 -2.82
CA TYR A 9 9.39 16.34 -2.62
C TYR A 9 10.09 15.61 -3.78
N PHE A 10 10.25 16.27 -4.94
CA PHE A 10 10.95 15.75 -6.10
C PHE A 10 12.49 15.71 -5.95
N ASP A 11 13.08 16.41 -4.98
CA ASP A 11 14.52 16.33 -4.70
C ASP A 11 14.92 14.99 -4.06
N TYR A 12 13.96 14.19 -3.63
CA TYR A 12 14.16 12.83 -3.09
C TYR A 12 14.06 11.71 -4.14
N TYR A 13 13.89 12.04 -5.42
CA TYR A 13 13.99 11.06 -6.50
C TYR A 13 15.48 10.71 -6.70
N PRO A 14 15.98 9.59 -6.21
CA PRO A 14 17.31 9.16 -6.58
C PRO A 14 17.28 8.85 -8.08
N LYS A 15 18.01 9.63 -8.87
CA LYS A 15 18.15 9.44 -10.34
C LYS A 15 18.62 8.02 -10.71
N ASN A 16 19.20 7.31 -9.75
CA ASN A 16 19.59 5.91 -9.84
C ASN A 16 19.12 5.20 -8.56
N ILE A 17 17.96 4.55 -8.59
CA ILE A 17 17.53 3.68 -7.52
C ILE A 17 18.40 2.41 -7.61
N PRO A 18 19.23 2.10 -6.59
CA PRO A 18 20.00 0.88 -6.59
C PRO A 18 19.04 -0.30 -6.70
N GLN A 19 19.25 -1.22 -7.63
CA GLN A 19 18.53 -2.48 -7.63
C GLN A 19 18.85 -3.19 -6.31
N CYS A 20 17.83 -3.43 -5.48
CA CYS A 20 17.97 -4.23 -4.28
C CYS A 20 18.17 -5.69 -4.68
N GLU A 21 19.11 -6.35 -4.01
CA GLU A 21 19.02 -7.81 -3.90
C GLU A 21 17.78 -8.10 -3.06
N GLU A 22 16.81 -8.74 -3.68
CA GLU A 22 15.55 -9.09 -3.07
C GLU A 22 15.61 -10.52 -2.59
N SER A 23 15.36 -10.74 -1.31
CA SER A 23 15.22 -12.07 -0.74
C SER A 23 13.74 -12.45 -0.68
N TRP A 24 13.31 -13.29 -1.60
CA TRP A 24 11.99 -13.90 -1.55
C TRP A 24 12.02 -15.16 -0.67
N GLY A 25 11.06 -15.26 0.24
CA GLY A 25 10.76 -16.54 0.88
C GLY A 25 10.12 -17.51 -0.10
N ASN A 26 10.46 -18.80 -0.01
CA ASN A 26 9.85 -19.83 -0.87
C ASN A 26 8.32 -19.84 -0.78
N GLU A 27 7.76 -19.62 0.41
CA GLU A 27 6.31 -19.58 0.62
C GLU A 27 5.70 -18.32 0.00
N GLU A 28 6.35 -17.17 0.15
CA GLU A 28 5.90 -15.92 -0.47
C GLU A 28 5.84 -16.04 -2.00
N LEU A 29 6.85 -16.62 -2.64
CA LEU A 29 6.85 -16.87 -4.08
C LEU A 29 5.72 -17.82 -4.52
N LYS A 30 5.39 -18.84 -3.73
CA LYS A 30 4.24 -19.71 -4.02
C LYS A 30 2.93 -18.93 -3.97
N ILE A 31 2.75 -18.07 -2.97
CA ILE A 31 1.55 -17.23 -2.84
C ILE A 31 1.43 -16.29 -4.05
N ILE A 32 2.52 -15.63 -4.45
CA ILE A 32 2.55 -14.77 -5.64
C ILE A 32 2.22 -15.56 -6.91
N SER A 33 2.78 -16.75 -7.06
CA SER A 33 2.48 -17.65 -8.21
C SER A 33 1.00 -18.05 -8.27
N GLU A 34 0.37 -18.34 -7.14
CA GLU A 34 -1.06 -18.67 -7.09
C GLU A 34 -1.94 -17.44 -7.38
N LEU A 35 -1.60 -16.26 -6.88
CA LEU A 35 -2.30 -15.02 -7.25
C LEU A 35 -2.18 -14.77 -8.76
N ASN A 36 -0.99 -14.94 -9.34
CA ASN A 36 -0.77 -14.82 -10.77
C ASN A 36 -1.59 -15.85 -11.59
N ASN A 37 -1.72 -17.07 -11.06
CA ASN A 37 -2.54 -18.14 -11.66
C ASN A 37 -4.04 -17.78 -11.67
N ILE A 38 -4.52 -17.16 -10.59
CA ILE A 38 -5.91 -16.68 -10.48
C ILE A 38 -6.18 -15.53 -11.46
N VAL A 39 -5.26 -14.58 -11.59
CA VAL A 39 -5.37 -13.46 -12.55
C VAL A 39 -5.34 -13.99 -13.98
N ASN A 40 -4.36 -14.83 -14.32
CA ASN A 40 -4.15 -15.46 -15.62
C ASN A 40 -4.52 -14.56 -16.81
N GLY A 41 -3.92 -13.38 -16.87
CA GLY A 41 -4.26 -12.37 -17.88
C GLY A 41 -3.60 -11.04 -17.62
N GLY A 42 -4.20 -9.97 -18.15
CA GLY A 42 -3.74 -8.61 -17.91
C GLY A 42 -4.00 -8.18 -16.48
N VAL A 43 -2.95 -7.74 -15.77
CA VAL A 43 -3.05 -7.19 -14.42
C VAL A 43 -2.92 -5.67 -14.43
N GLU A 44 -3.62 -5.00 -13.55
CA GLU A 44 -3.36 -3.59 -13.26
C GLU A 44 -2.01 -3.43 -12.56
N GLY A 45 -1.38 -2.25 -12.68
CA GLY A 45 -0.08 -1.99 -12.06
C GLY A 45 -0.12 -2.22 -10.55
N ASN A 46 0.92 -2.89 -10.03
CA ASN A 46 1.01 -3.22 -8.61
C ASN A 46 2.49 -3.35 -8.16
N TYR A 47 2.71 -3.85 -6.96
CA TYR A 47 4.06 -4.04 -6.40
C TYR A 47 4.92 -5.06 -7.15
N CYS A 48 4.34 -5.96 -7.93
CA CYS A 48 5.04 -7.02 -8.67
C CYS A 48 5.17 -6.74 -10.17
N PHE A 49 4.17 -6.08 -10.77
CA PHE A 49 4.05 -5.95 -12.22
C PHE A 49 3.65 -4.52 -12.61
N ILE A 50 4.02 -4.10 -13.82
CA ILE A 50 3.52 -2.86 -14.42
C ILE A 50 2.13 -3.06 -15.01
N HIS A 51 1.40 -1.95 -15.19
CA HIS A 51 0.06 -1.95 -15.77
C HIS A 51 -0.01 -2.70 -17.12
N LYS A 52 -1.05 -3.50 -17.31
CA LYS A 52 -1.32 -4.35 -18.49
C LYS A 52 -0.31 -5.48 -18.76
N THR A 53 0.58 -5.78 -17.82
CA THR A 53 1.40 -6.99 -17.95
C THR A 53 0.51 -8.22 -18.00
N GLN A 54 0.72 -9.08 -19.01
CA GLN A 54 0.07 -10.39 -19.06
C GLN A 54 0.81 -11.33 -18.11
N ILE A 55 0.11 -11.84 -17.13
CA ILE A 55 0.69 -12.72 -16.12
C ILE A 55 0.00 -14.08 -16.08
N ASN A 56 0.73 -15.06 -15.63
CA ASN A 56 0.28 -16.42 -15.34
C ASN A 56 1.09 -16.97 -14.14
N LYS A 57 0.82 -18.20 -13.73
CA LYS A 57 1.49 -18.84 -12.58
C LYS A 57 3.03 -18.81 -12.63
N ASP A 58 3.64 -18.80 -13.82
CA ASP A 58 5.10 -18.85 -14.02
C ASP A 58 5.71 -17.43 -14.11
N SER A 59 4.89 -16.39 -14.01
CA SER A 59 5.35 -15.00 -14.07
C SER A 59 6.10 -14.61 -12.82
N ILE A 60 7.28 -14.02 -13.00
CA ILE A 60 8.17 -13.60 -11.92
C ILE A 60 8.02 -12.07 -11.70
N PRO A 61 7.93 -11.60 -10.43
CA PRO A 61 7.92 -10.19 -10.12
C PRO A 61 9.08 -9.44 -10.76
N ILE A 62 8.80 -8.29 -11.38
CA ILE A 62 9.82 -7.55 -12.13
C ILE A 62 10.86 -6.93 -11.18
N LYS A 63 12.14 -7.10 -11.50
CA LYS A 63 13.26 -6.62 -10.67
C LYS A 63 13.24 -5.09 -10.48
N LYS A 64 12.76 -4.34 -11.46
CA LYS A 64 12.66 -2.88 -11.40
C LYS A 64 11.79 -2.36 -10.24
N ARG A 65 10.88 -3.19 -9.68
CA ARG A 65 10.03 -2.84 -8.52
C ARG A 65 10.51 -3.45 -7.20
N SER A 66 11.68 -4.08 -7.15
CA SER A 66 12.20 -4.72 -5.94
C SER A 66 12.30 -3.74 -4.76
N TRP A 67 12.77 -2.53 -4.98
CA TRP A 67 12.89 -1.50 -3.95
C TRP A 67 11.50 -1.11 -3.38
N LYS A 68 10.43 -1.04 -4.21
CA LYS A 68 9.06 -0.74 -3.79
C LYS A 68 8.55 -1.82 -2.82
N ARG A 69 8.84 -3.09 -3.12
CA ARG A 69 8.50 -4.24 -2.26
C ARG A 69 9.30 -4.24 -0.96
N GLU A 70 10.61 -4.02 -1.04
CA GLU A 70 11.45 -3.93 0.17
C GLU A 70 11.04 -2.75 1.07
N TYR A 71 10.66 -1.62 0.47
CA TYR A 71 10.13 -0.48 1.21
C TYR A 71 8.85 -0.83 1.97
N LEU A 72 7.92 -1.57 1.32
CA LEU A 72 6.70 -2.05 1.96
C LEU A 72 6.99 -3.04 3.11
N ARG A 73 7.92 -3.99 2.91
CA ARG A 73 8.36 -4.92 3.96
C ARG A 73 8.90 -4.19 5.19
N GLU A 74 9.72 -3.16 4.98
CA GLU A 74 10.23 -2.33 6.09
C GLU A 74 9.12 -1.51 6.76
N ALA A 75 8.17 -0.98 5.98
CA ALA A 75 7.09 -0.16 6.51
C ALA A 75 6.20 -0.91 7.50
N VAL A 76 6.03 -2.22 7.34
CA VAL A 76 5.12 -3.04 8.18
C VAL A 76 5.81 -3.71 9.35
N LYS A 77 7.13 -3.58 9.52
CA LYS A 77 7.86 -4.21 10.63
C LYS A 77 7.32 -3.75 11.98
N GLY A 78 6.96 -4.72 12.84
CA GLY A 78 6.45 -4.48 14.19
C GLY A 78 5.02 -3.97 14.27
N CYS A 79 4.31 -3.79 13.13
CA CYS A 79 2.89 -3.45 13.10
C CYS A 79 2.04 -4.67 13.44
N LYS A 80 0.89 -4.44 14.11
CA LYS A 80 -0.04 -5.50 14.54
C LYS A 80 -1.36 -5.46 13.79
N TYR A 81 -1.87 -4.29 13.45
CA TYR A 81 -3.17 -4.11 12.79
C TYR A 81 -3.05 -3.16 11.62
N GLY A 82 -3.20 -3.70 10.42
CA GLY A 82 -3.11 -2.95 9.17
C GLY A 82 -4.44 -2.80 8.46
N LEU A 83 -4.60 -1.67 7.79
CA LEU A 83 -5.65 -1.44 6.79
C LEU A 83 -4.98 -1.15 5.44
N GLU A 84 -5.46 -1.81 4.39
CA GLU A 84 -5.10 -1.52 3.01
C GLU A 84 -6.33 -1.05 2.25
N ILE A 85 -6.22 0.06 1.55
CA ILE A 85 -7.24 0.58 0.65
C ILE A 85 -6.70 0.47 -0.77
N GLY A 86 -7.33 -0.41 -1.57
CA GLY A 86 -6.84 -0.85 -2.88
C GLY A 86 -6.13 -2.19 -2.77
N PHE A 87 -6.87 -3.28 -3.00
CA PHE A 87 -6.35 -4.66 -2.94
C PHE A 87 -5.92 -5.17 -4.31
N ASN A 88 -6.67 -4.82 -5.37
CA ASN A 88 -6.43 -5.26 -6.75
C ASN A 88 -6.33 -6.80 -6.83
N ALA A 89 -5.15 -7.35 -7.14
CA ALA A 89 -4.87 -8.79 -7.17
C ALA A 89 -4.20 -9.32 -5.88
N GLY A 90 -4.04 -8.48 -4.85
CA GLY A 90 -3.55 -8.89 -3.53
C GLY A 90 -2.05 -9.07 -3.40
N HIS A 91 -1.25 -8.62 -4.36
CA HIS A 91 0.22 -8.76 -4.30
C HIS A 91 0.83 -7.98 -3.13
N SER A 92 0.38 -6.75 -2.87
CA SER A 92 0.80 -5.94 -1.72
C SER A 92 0.37 -6.58 -0.40
N SER A 93 -0.88 -7.05 -0.30
CA SER A 93 -1.36 -7.81 0.87
C SER A 93 -0.51 -9.05 1.14
N ALA A 94 -0.15 -9.81 0.10
CA ALA A 94 0.69 -11.00 0.23
C ALA A 94 2.08 -10.65 0.78
N ILE A 95 2.70 -9.57 0.27
CA ILE A 95 4.00 -9.07 0.74
C ILE A 95 3.91 -8.63 2.22
N ILE A 96 2.88 -7.86 2.59
CA ILE A 96 2.65 -7.39 3.97
C ILE A 96 2.55 -8.58 4.93
N LEU A 97 1.67 -9.54 4.60
CA LEU A 97 1.39 -10.69 5.46
C LEU A 97 2.55 -11.68 5.56
N SER A 98 3.38 -11.79 4.51
CA SER A 98 4.60 -12.60 4.52
C SER A 98 5.74 -11.92 5.25
N ALA A 99 5.87 -10.59 5.16
CA ALA A 99 6.92 -9.82 5.82
C ALA A 99 6.73 -9.70 7.34
N ASN A 100 5.50 -9.81 7.82
CA ASN A 100 5.17 -9.67 9.24
C ASN A 100 4.15 -10.73 9.65
N SER A 101 4.61 -11.73 10.42
CA SER A 101 3.77 -12.84 10.89
C SER A 101 2.72 -12.42 11.92
N ASP A 102 2.89 -11.28 12.58
CA ASP A 102 2.03 -10.82 13.68
C ASP A 102 0.93 -9.87 13.20
N ILE A 103 1.03 -9.35 11.96
CA ILE A 103 0.05 -8.40 11.45
C ILE A 103 -1.28 -9.09 11.10
N VAL A 104 -2.36 -8.47 11.51
CA VAL A 104 -3.73 -8.73 11.02
C VAL A 104 -4.06 -7.63 10.03
N LEU A 105 -4.21 -7.99 8.76
CA LEU A 105 -4.48 -7.06 7.67
C LEU A 105 -5.96 -7.11 7.26
N THR A 106 -6.55 -5.94 7.13
CA THR A 106 -7.86 -5.76 6.48
C THR A 106 -7.66 -5.02 5.18
N SER A 107 -8.11 -5.58 4.06
CA SER A 107 -8.04 -4.91 2.76
C SER A 107 -9.45 -4.56 2.25
N ILE A 108 -9.55 -3.41 1.60
CA ILE A 108 -10.79 -2.90 0.99
C ILE A 108 -10.54 -2.67 -0.49
N ASP A 109 -11.47 -3.13 -1.34
CA ASP A 109 -11.38 -2.90 -2.78
C ASP A 109 -12.78 -2.76 -3.40
N ILE A 110 -12.93 -1.92 -4.40
CA ILE A 110 -14.18 -1.72 -5.12
C ILE A 110 -14.59 -2.91 -6.00
N CYS A 111 -13.63 -3.82 -6.27
CA CYS A 111 -13.81 -5.06 -7.05
C CYS A 111 -14.17 -4.84 -8.53
N GLU A 112 -13.55 -3.86 -9.18
CA GLU A 112 -13.73 -3.65 -10.62
C GLU A 112 -13.15 -4.77 -11.49
N HIS A 113 -12.16 -5.50 -10.97
CA HIS A 113 -11.52 -6.59 -11.69
C HIS A 113 -12.11 -7.95 -11.29
N PRO A 114 -12.35 -8.85 -12.26
CA PRO A 114 -12.94 -10.16 -11.98
C PRO A 114 -12.06 -11.07 -11.12
N TYR A 115 -10.77 -10.82 -11.07
CA TYR A 115 -9.80 -11.59 -10.27
C TYR A 115 -9.74 -11.14 -8.79
N THR A 116 -10.20 -9.93 -8.45
CA THR A 116 -10.05 -9.34 -7.10
C THR A 116 -10.66 -10.24 -6.01
N VAL A 117 -11.93 -10.61 -6.15
CA VAL A 117 -12.62 -11.47 -5.16
C VAL A 117 -12.02 -12.88 -5.07
N PRO A 118 -11.72 -13.58 -6.18
CA PRO A 118 -10.98 -14.85 -6.14
C PRO A 118 -9.62 -14.77 -5.44
N CYS A 119 -8.82 -13.73 -5.72
CA CYS A 119 -7.54 -13.50 -5.04
C CYS A 119 -7.72 -13.26 -3.53
N ALA A 120 -8.71 -12.46 -3.15
CA ALA A 120 -9.02 -12.21 -1.73
C ALA A 120 -9.46 -13.49 -1.01
N LYS A 121 -10.28 -14.33 -1.65
CA LYS A 121 -10.64 -15.65 -1.12
C LYS A 121 -9.42 -16.52 -0.90
N PHE A 122 -8.53 -16.61 -1.89
CA PHE A 122 -7.28 -17.38 -1.77
C PHE A 122 -6.44 -16.91 -0.58
N LEU A 123 -6.20 -15.58 -0.43
CA LEU A 123 -5.43 -15.07 0.70
C LEU A 123 -6.13 -15.33 2.05
N ARG A 124 -7.45 -15.25 2.12
CA ARG A 124 -8.19 -15.59 3.33
C ARG A 124 -8.07 -17.07 3.69
N ASP A 125 -8.17 -17.97 2.72
CA ASP A 125 -8.01 -19.41 2.93
C ASP A 125 -6.57 -19.75 3.40
N HIS A 126 -5.57 -19.01 2.90
CA HIS A 126 -4.16 -19.19 3.24
C HIS A 126 -3.78 -18.61 4.61
N TYR A 127 -4.13 -17.36 4.88
CA TYR A 127 -3.72 -16.63 6.10
C TYR A 127 -4.73 -16.71 7.26
N GLY A 128 -5.94 -17.24 7.01
CA GLY A 128 -6.99 -17.40 8.03
C GLY A 128 -7.37 -16.08 8.68
N ASN A 129 -7.37 -16.06 10.00
CA ASN A 129 -7.79 -14.88 10.79
C ASN A 129 -6.86 -13.67 10.66
N ARG A 130 -5.69 -13.81 10.03
CA ARG A 130 -4.78 -12.68 9.79
C ARG A 130 -5.18 -11.84 8.58
N PHE A 131 -6.10 -12.30 7.74
CA PHE A 131 -6.55 -11.54 6.58
C PHE A 131 -8.06 -11.39 6.53
N ASN A 132 -8.52 -10.15 6.38
CA ASN A 132 -9.91 -9.78 6.17
C ASN A 132 -10.05 -8.98 4.87
N PHE A 133 -11.20 -9.13 4.20
CA PHE A 133 -11.47 -8.43 2.94
C PHE A 133 -12.89 -7.89 2.89
N TYR A 134 -13.04 -6.66 2.37
CA TYR A 134 -14.33 -6.03 2.11
C TYR A 134 -14.41 -5.55 0.66
N GLY A 135 -15.32 -6.17 -0.12
CA GLY A 135 -15.57 -5.83 -1.52
C GLY A 135 -16.56 -4.66 -1.66
N ALA A 136 -16.08 -3.43 -1.47
CA ALA A 136 -16.82 -2.19 -1.71
C ALA A 136 -15.88 -0.98 -1.70
N SER A 137 -16.36 0.21 -2.10
CA SER A 137 -15.56 1.43 -1.98
C SER A 137 -15.21 1.74 -0.51
N SER A 138 -14.02 2.31 -0.30
CA SER A 138 -13.56 2.76 1.03
C SER A 138 -14.59 3.68 1.69
N GLN A 139 -15.15 4.61 0.94
CA GLN A 139 -16.19 5.52 1.44
C GLN A 139 -17.42 4.77 1.98
N LYS A 140 -17.87 3.70 1.31
CA LYS A 140 -19.01 2.89 1.77
C LYS A 140 -18.68 2.11 3.06
N ILE A 141 -17.45 1.60 3.15
CA ILE A 141 -17.02 0.80 4.31
C ILE A 141 -16.66 1.68 5.50
N LEU A 142 -15.95 2.79 5.28
CA LEU A 142 -15.30 3.56 6.33
C LEU A 142 -16.11 4.78 6.81
N LYS A 143 -16.97 5.36 5.97
CA LYS A 143 -17.72 6.58 6.31
C LYS A 143 -18.55 6.40 7.59
N GLY A 144 -18.29 7.26 8.57
CA GLY A 144 -19.00 7.23 9.85
C GLY A 144 -18.64 6.06 10.78
N LYS A 145 -17.70 5.20 10.39
CA LYS A 145 -17.27 4.04 11.19
C LYS A 145 -15.90 4.27 11.81
N LYS A 146 -15.70 3.66 12.97
CA LYS A 146 -14.40 3.53 13.63
C LYS A 146 -13.83 2.14 13.34
N PRO A 147 -12.48 1.99 13.26
CA PRO A 147 -11.88 0.67 13.22
C PRO A 147 -12.21 -0.11 14.49
N GLN A 148 -12.41 -1.42 14.37
CA GLN A 148 -12.68 -2.30 15.51
C GLN A 148 -11.42 -2.56 16.35
N MET A 149 -10.24 -2.48 15.72
CA MET A 149 -8.94 -2.65 16.35
C MET A 149 -8.11 -1.38 16.17
N PRO A 150 -7.20 -1.05 17.10
CA PRO A 150 -6.33 0.11 16.95
C PRO A 150 -5.37 -0.13 15.77
N LEU A 151 -5.58 0.57 14.66
CA LEU A 151 -4.70 0.48 13.50
C LEU A 151 -3.35 1.12 13.83
N ASP A 152 -2.27 0.47 13.45
CA ASP A 152 -0.90 1.02 13.55
C ASP A 152 -0.21 1.16 12.18
N PHE A 153 -0.86 0.62 11.13
CA PHE A 153 -0.42 0.76 9.75
C PHE A 153 -1.62 0.95 8.81
N ILE A 154 -1.54 1.93 7.93
CA ILE A 154 -2.52 2.13 6.85
C ILE A 154 -1.76 2.30 5.54
N HIS A 155 -2.18 1.55 4.51
CA HIS A 155 -1.70 1.64 3.14
C HIS A 155 -2.82 2.18 2.24
N VAL A 156 -2.60 3.32 1.60
CA VAL A 156 -3.54 3.95 0.66
C VAL A 156 -3.00 3.79 -0.75
N ASP A 157 -3.61 2.88 -1.49
CA ASP A 157 -3.31 2.50 -2.88
C ASP A 157 -4.62 2.29 -3.66
N GLY A 158 -5.62 3.12 -3.38
CA GLY A 158 -6.96 3.04 -3.96
C GLY A 158 -7.11 3.84 -5.25
N GLY A 159 -8.36 4.03 -5.67
CA GLY A 159 -8.67 4.75 -6.91
C GLY A 159 -8.18 6.19 -6.95
N HIS A 160 -7.65 6.62 -8.11
CA HIS A 160 -6.93 7.88 -8.32
C HIS A 160 -7.82 9.14 -8.38
N GLY A 161 -9.12 9.03 -8.07
CA GLY A 161 -10.01 10.20 -7.96
C GLY A 161 -9.67 11.02 -6.72
N LEU A 162 -9.42 12.34 -6.88
CA LEU A 162 -9.01 13.23 -5.79
C LEU A 162 -9.94 13.17 -4.57
N GLY A 163 -11.25 13.08 -4.79
CA GLY A 163 -12.23 12.98 -3.71
C GLY A 163 -12.08 11.70 -2.88
N ASN A 164 -11.74 10.58 -3.52
CA ASN A 164 -11.47 9.32 -2.84
C ASN A 164 -10.17 9.41 -2.05
N PHE A 165 -9.11 9.91 -2.67
CA PHE A 165 -7.82 10.08 -2.03
C PHE A 165 -7.90 10.96 -0.77
N TYR A 166 -8.53 12.13 -0.86
CA TYR A 166 -8.70 13.02 0.30
C TYR A 166 -9.50 12.33 1.42
N PHE A 167 -10.58 11.65 1.07
CA PHE A 167 -11.36 10.91 2.04
C PHE A 167 -10.52 9.82 2.73
N ASP A 168 -9.76 9.03 1.97
CA ASP A 168 -8.97 7.91 2.49
C ASP A 168 -7.85 8.41 3.41
N VAL A 169 -7.16 9.50 3.04
CA VAL A 169 -6.13 10.12 3.89
C VAL A 169 -6.73 10.74 5.14
N ASP A 170 -7.81 11.53 5.04
CA ASP A 170 -8.43 12.17 6.20
C ASP A 170 -9.02 11.13 7.17
N TRP A 171 -9.65 10.08 6.65
CA TRP A 171 -10.12 8.99 7.50
C TRP A 171 -8.95 8.29 8.19
N SER A 172 -7.87 8.03 7.46
CA SER A 172 -6.66 7.41 8.00
C SER A 172 -6.06 8.25 9.14
N LEU A 173 -5.89 9.54 8.93
CA LEU A 173 -5.34 10.45 9.94
C LEU A 173 -6.25 10.60 11.17
N LYS A 174 -7.55 10.46 11.00
CA LYS A 174 -8.50 10.51 12.11
C LYS A 174 -8.38 9.33 13.05
N TYR A 175 -8.05 8.14 12.51
CA TYR A 175 -8.10 6.88 13.27
C TYR A 175 -6.75 6.21 13.48
N LEU A 176 -5.71 6.67 12.79
CA LEU A 176 -4.35 6.27 13.04
C LEU A 176 -3.84 6.95 14.31
N PRO A 177 -3.37 6.23 15.34
CA PRO A 177 -2.84 6.84 16.55
C PRO A 177 -1.52 7.58 16.27
N LYS A 178 -1.09 8.43 17.19
CA LYS A 178 0.24 9.04 17.14
C LYS A 178 1.31 7.97 17.09
N GLY A 179 2.29 8.15 16.20
CA GLY A 179 3.32 7.15 15.90
C GLY A 179 2.89 6.06 14.92
N GLY A 180 1.59 6.01 14.55
CA GLY A 180 1.10 5.10 13.53
C GLY A 180 1.61 5.47 12.13
N ARG A 181 1.72 4.49 11.25
CA ARG A 181 2.35 4.61 9.93
C ARG A 181 1.30 4.67 8.82
N LEU A 182 1.45 5.67 7.96
CA LEU A 182 0.62 5.88 6.77
C LEU A 182 1.51 5.77 5.52
N LEU A 183 1.31 4.72 4.73
CA LEU A 183 1.99 4.52 3.44
C LEU A 183 1.06 4.96 2.32
N ILE A 184 1.52 5.91 1.51
CA ILE A 184 0.77 6.41 0.35
C ILE A 184 1.46 5.92 -0.92
N ASP A 185 0.72 5.24 -1.78
CA ASP A 185 1.15 4.93 -3.15
C ASP A 185 0.83 6.08 -4.11
N ASP A 186 1.49 6.12 -5.26
CA ASP A 186 1.38 7.19 -6.26
C ASP A 186 1.55 8.62 -5.70
N ALA A 187 2.30 8.73 -4.60
CA ALA A 187 2.52 9.99 -3.88
C ALA A 187 3.18 11.09 -4.72
N TYR A 188 3.68 10.76 -5.94
CA TYR A 188 4.26 11.71 -6.90
C TYR A 188 3.22 12.49 -7.71
N LEU A 189 1.93 12.11 -7.67
CA LEU A 189 0.88 12.83 -8.39
C LEU A 189 0.77 14.26 -7.85
N PRO A 190 0.74 15.31 -8.71
CA PRO A 190 0.87 16.70 -8.26
C PRO A 190 -0.15 17.12 -7.18
N ASP A 191 -1.40 16.69 -7.33
CA ASP A 191 -2.44 17.03 -6.36
C ASP A 191 -2.26 16.27 -5.03
N TYR A 192 -1.72 15.04 -5.07
CA TYR A 192 -1.38 14.28 -3.86
C TYR A 192 -0.21 14.95 -3.13
N VAL A 193 0.85 15.32 -3.87
CA VAL A 193 1.99 16.09 -3.32
C VAL A 193 1.50 17.34 -2.60
N LYS A 194 0.65 18.14 -3.25
CA LYS A 194 0.11 19.36 -2.67
C LYS A 194 -0.67 19.09 -1.39
N TYR A 195 -1.52 18.09 -1.39
CA TYR A 195 -2.34 17.75 -0.23
C TYR A 195 -1.52 17.20 0.94
N LEU A 196 -0.60 16.29 0.66
CA LEU A 196 0.30 15.72 1.68
C LEU A 196 1.24 16.79 2.25
N SER A 197 1.74 17.72 1.41
CA SER A 197 2.52 18.89 1.87
C SER A 197 1.73 19.73 2.87
N TYR A 198 0.46 20.03 2.55
CA TYR A 198 -0.41 20.74 3.47
C TYR A 198 -0.56 19.99 4.81
N LYS A 199 -0.73 18.67 4.81
CA LYS A 199 -0.81 17.88 6.04
C LYS A 199 0.49 17.90 6.86
N VAL A 200 1.64 17.93 6.20
CA VAL A 200 2.95 18.11 6.87
C VAL A 200 3.07 19.51 7.48
N GLU A 201 2.66 20.56 6.76
CA GLU A 201 2.68 21.94 7.25
C GLU A 201 1.74 22.15 8.46
N GLN A 202 0.63 21.38 8.52
CA GLN A 202 -0.28 21.39 9.67
C GLN A 202 0.22 20.51 10.84
N GLU A 203 1.42 19.95 10.76
CA GLU A 203 1.99 19.06 11.76
C GLU A 203 1.10 17.83 12.06
N GLU A 204 0.28 17.40 11.11
CA GLU A 204 -0.52 16.20 11.25
C GLU A 204 0.27 14.93 10.98
N ILE A 205 1.24 15.01 10.07
CA ILE A 205 2.13 13.91 9.68
C ILE A 205 3.54 14.41 9.47
N LYS A 206 4.51 13.52 9.61
CA LYS A 206 5.90 13.74 9.17
C LYS A 206 6.32 12.60 8.26
N GLN A 207 7.05 12.90 7.20
CA GLN A 207 7.68 11.87 6.37
C GLN A 207 8.73 11.15 7.18
N ILE A 208 8.71 9.82 7.11
CA ILE A 208 9.74 8.96 7.69
C ILE A 208 10.30 8.04 6.62
N GLN A 209 11.50 7.51 6.87
CA GLN A 209 12.11 6.53 5.97
C GLN A 209 12.38 5.24 6.74
N PRO A 210 11.77 4.13 6.34
CA PRO A 210 12.00 2.84 6.99
C PRO A 210 13.33 2.22 6.50
N GLY A 211 14.47 2.86 6.82
CA GLY A 211 15.80 2.36 6.50
C GLY A 211 16.21 2.37 5.02
N ARG A 212 15.33 2.75 4.10
CA ARG A 212 15.60 2.85 2.65
C ARG A 212 14.97 4.11 2.07
N PRO A 213 15.60 4.76 1.07
CA PRO A 213 15.00 5.92 0.43
C PRO A 213 13.74 5.51 -0.35
N SER A 214 12.69 6.32 -0.25
CA SER A 214 11.53 6.23 -1.12
C SER A 214 11.93 6.50 -2.57
N SER A 215 11.24 5.87 -3.53
CA SER A 215 11.42 6.19 -4.96
C SER A 215 10.60 7.40 -5.40
N GLY A 216 9.83 7.99 -4.49
CA GLY A 216 8.81 8.97 -4.81
C GLY A 216 7.47 8.37 -5.25
N GLU A 217 7.41 7.10 -5.64
CA GLU A 217 6.13 6.43 -5.91
C GLU A 217 5.38 6.14 -4.60
N ASN A 218 6.12 5.67 -3.57
CA ASN A 218 5.56 5.40 -2.24
C ASN A 218 6.23 6.31 -1.21
N ILE A 219 5.44 6.94 -0.37
CA ILE A 219 5.96 7.73 0.74
C ILE A 219 5.33 7.23 2.04
N LEU A 220 6.19 6.98 3.03
CA LEU A 220 5.78 6.61 4.38
C LEU A 220 5.77 7.84 5.29
N PHE A 221 4.65 8.02 5.97
CA PHE A 221 4.47 9.05 6.98
C PHE A 221 4.21 8.43 8.35
N GLU A 222 4.57 9.16 9.39
CA GLU A 222 4.17 8.90 10.77
C GLU A 222 3.15 9.95 11.20
N ARG A 223 2.09 9.53 11.87
CA ARG A 223 1.09 10.40 12.48
C ARG A 223 1.68 11.13 13.71
N LEU A 224 1.57 12.45 13.77
CA LEU A 224 2.07 13.31 14.87
C LEU A 224 1.06 13.53 15.99
#